data_d670557e56d7603e3750b4eabe65d85c
#
_entry.id   d670557e56d7603e3750b4eabe65d85c
#
_cell.length_a   1.000
_cell.length_b   1.000
_cell.length_c   1.000
_cell.angle_alpha   90.00
_cell.angle_beta   90.00
_cell.angle_gamma   90.00
#
_symmetry.space_group_name_H-M   'P 1'
#
loop_
_entity.id
_entity.type
_entity.pdbx_description
1 polymer ?
#
loop_
_entity_poly.entity_id
_entity_poly.type
_entity_poly.pdbx_seq_one_letter_code
_entity_poly.pdbx_strand_id
1 'polypeptide(L)'
;MLAGKAKHQPYQKKPPKEQPFQLLVDIQAKMAEGKGEGYKKWTTKFNLKEMSKTLLFLQEQKIGSAEELRERAAAATERYHAMGDSIKAAEARLTEIAVLKNHIINYAKTREVYAAYRKAGYSKKFLDAHGEEITLHKAAKAAFDEAGLQKLPKIKELDAEFAELLTKKKAAYPDYRKAREEMQPLLRAQKNVELFFAEEKNRPKAAPSR
;
A
#
# COMPACT_ATOMS: atom_id res chain seq x y z
N MET A 1 39.62 -19.49 56.02
CA MET A 1 39.86 -19.18 54.58
C MET A 1 38.51 -19.28 53.85
N LEU A 2 37.91 -18.18 53.60
CA LEU A 2 36.62 -18.14 52.80
C LEU A 2 36.89 -17.29 51.59
N ALA A 3 36.92 -17.94 50.40
CA ALA A 3 37.13 -17.33 49.12
C ALA A 3 35.89 -16.53 48.72
N GLY A 4 36.06 -15.21 48.56
CA GLY A 4 35.00 -14.30 48.10
C GLY A 4 34.68 -14.57 46.62
N LYS A 5 33.41 -14.92 46.33
CA LYS A 5 32.88 -15.00 44.97
C LYS A 5 32.78 -13.58 44.39
N ALA A 6 33.54 -13.31 43.34
CA ALA A 6 33.43 -12.10 42.54
C ALA A 6 32.03 -12.01 41.92
N LYS A 7 31.30 -10.97 42.26
CA LYS A 7 29.97 -10.66 41.62
C LYS A 7 30.22 -10.28 40.19
N HIS A 8 29.71 -11.11 39.28
CA HIS A 8 29.67 -10.83 37.85
C HIS A 8 28.75 -9.62 37.63
N GLN A 9 29.32 -8.48 37.27
CA GLN A 9 28.54 -7.31 36.84
C GLN A 9 27.90 -7.62 35.48
N PRO A 10 26.58 -7.37 35.30
CA PRO A 10 25.96 -7.54 33.99
C PRO A 10 26.56 -6.57 32.98
N TYR A 11 26.91 -7.11 31.81
CA TYR A 11 27.45 -6.37 30.66
C TYR A 11 26.49 -5.25 30.26
N GLN A 12 26.78 -4.02 30.64
CA GLN A 12 26.05 -2.85 30.14
C GLN A 12 26.47 -2.64 28.69
N LYS A 13 25.53 -2.92 27.73
CA LYS A 13 25.70 -2.48 26.36
C LYS A 13 25.93 -0.98 26.38
N LYS A 14 27.15 -0.56 25.99
CA LYS A 14 27.41 0.86 25.69
C LYS A 14 26.37 1.33 24.69
N PRO A 15 25.71 2.50 24.91
CA PRO A 15 24.84 3.08 23.91
C PRO A 15 25.61 3.16 22.59
N PRO A 16 24.98 2.87 21.44
CA PRO A 16 25.62 3.01 20.15
C PRO A 16 26.21 4.43 20.10
N LYS A 17 27.50 4.55 19.83
CA LYS A 17 28.10 5.85 19.52
C LYS A 17 27.27 6.44 18.40
N GLU A 18 26.72 7.64 18.58
CA GLU A 18 26.10 8.43 17.53
C GLU A 18 27.14 8.54 16.42
N GLN A 19 27.03 7.69 15.41
CA GLN A 19 27.87 7.81 14.23
C GLN A 19 27.38 9.04 13.47
N PRO A 20 28.21 10.06 13.30
CA PRO A 20 27.79 11.24 12.58
C PRO A 20 27.43 10.83 11.17
N PHE A 21 26.21 11.11 10.74
CA PHE A 21 25.65 11.03 9.38
C PHE A 21 26.67 10.59 8.31
N GLN A 22 27.14 9.32 8.39
CA GLN A 22 28.19 8.80 7.51
C GLN A 22 27.83 8.99 6.04
N LEU A 23 26.58 8.73 5.69
CA LEU A 23 26.08 8.90 4.32
C LEU A 23 26.17 10.35 3.84
N LEU A 24 25.87 11.33 4.68
CA LEU A 24 25.99 12.76 4.34
C LEU A 24 27.45 13.16 4.10
N VAL A 25 28.35 12.72 4.97
CA VAL A 25 29.79 13.00 4.86
C VAL A 25 30.35 12.36 3.58
N ASP A 26 30.00 11.11 3.31
CA ASP A 26 30.41 10.39 2.11
C ASP A 26 29.94 11.06 0.82
N ILE A 27 28.69 11.48 0.76
CA ILE A 27 28.12 12.18 -0.40
C ILE A 27 28.79 13.54 -0.57
N GLN A 28 28.96 14.32 0.49
CA GLN A 28 29.59 15.65 0.45
C GLN A 28 31.06 15.54 0.03
N ALA A 29 31.82 14.61 0.60
CA ALA A 29 33.21 14.36 0.23
C ALA A 29 33.35 14.03 -1.26
N LYS A 30 32.50 13.16 -1.79
CA LYS A 30 32.50 12.77 -3.19
C LYS A 30 32.03 13.88 -4.13
N MET A 31 31.14 14.75 -3.71
CA MET A 31 30.78 15.95 -4.47
C MET A 31 31.96 16.93 -4.55
N ALA A 32 32.79 17.03 -3.52
CA ALA A 32 33.98 17.89 -3.49
C ALA A 32 35.13 17.36 -4.39
N GLU A 33 35.28 16.04 -4.51
CA GLU A 33 36.30 15.38 -5.36
C GLU A 33 36.03 15.52 -6.87
N GLY A 34 34.86 15.93 -7.27
CA GLY A 34 34.29 15.82 -8.62
C GLY A 34 34.73 16.85 -9.65
N LYS A 35 36.01 17.22 -9.76
CA LYS A 35 36.50 18.23 -10.75
C LYS A 35 36.83 17.71 -12.16
N GLY A 36 36.55 16.41 -12.48
CA GLY A 36 36.92 15.81 -13.77
C GLY A 36 35.77 15.75 -14.80
N GLU A 37 36.06 15.24 -16.01
CA GLU A 37 35.05 15.04 -17.08
C GLU A 37 33.89 14.12 -16.65
N GLY A 38 34.13 13.14 -15.77
CA GLY A 38 33.10 12.31 -15.18
C GLY A 38 32.09 13.11 -14.33
N TYR A 39 32.55 14.17 -13.65
CA TYR A 39 31.68 15.08 -12.91
C TYR A 39 30.79 15.92 -13.83
N LYS A 40 31.31 16.38 -14.96
CA LYS A 40 30.48 17.08 -15.98
C LYS A 40 29.38 16.18 -16.53
N LYS A 41 29.69 14.92 -16.84
CA LYS A 41 28.67 13.92 -17.24
C LYS A 41 27.67 13.61 -16.15
N TRP A 42 28.14 13.53 -14.89
CA TRP A 42 27.28 13.31 -13.73
C TRP A 42 26.34 14.51 -13.52
N THR A 43 26.82 15.75 -13.55
CA THR A 43 25.98 16.95 -13.40
C THR A 43 24.96 17.12 -14.52
N THR A 44 25.23 16.56 -15.69
CA THR A 44 24.27 16.56 -16.82
C THR A 44 23.14 15.53 -16.58
N LYS A 45 23.46 14.39 -15.99
CA LYS A 45 22.48 13.33 -15.70
C LYS A 45 21.81 13.47 -14.33
N PHE A 46 22.51 14.07 -13.39
CA PHE A 46 22.09 14.20 -12.01
C PHE A 46 21.87 15.68 -11.67
N ASN A 47 20.66 16.04 -11.38
CA ASN A 47 20.34 17.41 -11.01
C ASN A 47 20.92 17.74 -9.62
N LEU A 48 22.00 18.53 -9.56
CA LEU A 48 22.62 19.01 -8.32
C LEU A 48 21.61 19.59 -7.31
N LYS A 49 20.58 20.27 -7.83
CA LYS A 49 19.50 20.81 -7.00
C LYS A 49 18.68 19.70 -6.31
N GLU A 50 18.43 18.61 -7.02
CA GLU A 50 17.72 17.46 -6.44
C GLU A 50 18.60 16.72 -5.40
N MET A 51 19.91 16.65 -5.64
CA MET A 51 20.82 16.07 -4.65
C MET A 51 20.92 16.93 -3.39
N SER A 52 20.99 18.25 -3.53
CA SER A 52 20.96 19.17 -2.39
C SER A 52 19.69 19.02 -1.57
N LYS A 53 18.53 18.89 -2.22
CA LYS A 53 17.27 18.59 -1.53
C LYS A 53 17.30 17.25 -0.81
N THR A 54 17.90 16.23 -1.44
CA THR A 54 18.05 14.92 -0.83
C THR A 54 18.92 14.99 0.43
N LEU A 55 20.05 15.70 0.37
CA LEU A 55 20.92 15.90 1.53
C LEU A 55 20.21 16.60 2.68
N LEU A 56 19.48 17.69 2.39
CA LEU A 56 18.68 18.40 3.39
C LEU A 56 17.63 17.47 4.01
N PHE A 57 16.91 16.72 3.18
CA PHE A 57 15.92 15.77 3.65
C PHE A 57 16.53 14.69 4.56
N LEU A 58 17.67 14.10 4.17
CA LEU A 58 18.37 13.10 5.00
C LEU A 58 18.80 13.68 6.35
N GLN A 59 19.26 14.93 6.34
CA GLN A 59 19.64 15.64 7.56
C GLN A 59 18.43 15.93 8.46
N GLU A 60 17.36 16.44 7.93
CA GLU A 60 16.11 16.74 8.65
C GLU A 60 15.51 15.48 9.25
N GLN A 61 15.52 14.39 8.48
CA GLN A 61 15.01 13.08 8.92
C GLN A 61 15.97 12.29 9.79
N LYS A 62 17.19 12.82 10.02
CA LYS A 62 18.28 12.16 10.79
C LYS A 62 18.60 10.76 10.27
N ILE A 63 18.61 10.58 8.94
CA ILE A 63 18.95 9.31 8.29
C ILE A 63 20.46 9.23 8.10
N GLY A 64 21.12 8.35 8.84
CA GLY A 64 22.58 8.27 8.91
C GLY A 64 23.22 7.33 7.89
N SER A 65 22.48 6.38 7.31
CA SER A 65 23.03 5.38 6.38
C SER A 65 22.08 5.08 5.22
N ALA A 66 22.64 4.52 4.14
CA ALA A 66 21.84 4.05 2.98
C ALA A 66 20.95 2.86 3.38
N GLU A 67 21.38 2.05 4.34
CA GLU A 67 20.60 0.93 4.87
C GLU A 67 19.36 1.44 5.59
N GLU A 68 19.55 2.35 6.53
CA GLU A 68 18.45 2.99 7.25
C GLU A 68 17.45 3.67 6.29
N LEU A 69 17.95 4.33 5.25
CA LEU A 69 17.09 4.94 4.22
C LEU A 69 16.24 3.89 3.52
N ARG A 70 16.82 2.74 3.13
CA ARG A 70 16.08 1.64 2.49
C ARG A 70 15.03 1.04 3.42
N GLU A 71 15.39 0.78 4.68
CA GLU A 71 14.47 0.25 5.68
C GLU A 71 13.27 1.19 5.90
N ARG A 72 13.54 2.48 6.07
CA ARG A 72 12.46 3.48 6.23
C ARG A 72 11.59 3.61 4.99
N ALA A 73 12.20 3.61 3.79
CA ALA A 73 11.46 3.65 2.53
C ALA A 73 10.59 2.40 2.34
N ALA A 74 11.12 1.22 2.64
CA ALA A 74 10.38 -0.04 2.59
C ALA A 74 9.21 -0.04 3.57
N ALA A 75 9.44 0.32 4.85
CA ALA A 75 8.39 0.38 5.86
C ALA A 75 7.28 1.40 5.51
N ALA A 76 7.65 2.57 4.97
CA ALA A 76 6.68 3.56 4.52
C ALA A 76 5.86 3.08 3.33
N THR A 77 6.51 2.35 2.40
CA THR A 77 5.87 1.76 1.23
C THR A 77 4.88 0.67 1.63
N GLU A 78 5.28 -0.23 2.52
CA GLU A 78 4.42 -1.28 3.07
C GLU A 78 3.19 -0.70 3.76
N ARG A 79 3.38 0.32 4.61
CA ARG A 79 2.27 1.01 5.28
C ARG A 79 1.30 1.65 4.28
N TYR A 80 1.81 2.33 3.25
CA TYR A 80 0.99 2.92 2.20
C TYR A 80 0.18 1.86 1.45
N HIS A 81 0.81 0.74 1.07
CA HIS A 81 0.13 -0.37 0.38
C HIS A 81 -0.93 -1.03 1.25
N ALA A 82 -0.61 -1.34 2.51
CA ALA A 82 -1.56 -1.94 3.45
C ALA A 82 -2.82 -1.09 3.63
N MET A 83 -2.65 0.25 3.76
CA MET A 83 -3.80 1.16 3.81
C MET A 83 -4.59 1.19 2.51
N GLY A 84 -3.91 1.19 1.35
CA GLY A 84 -4.53 1.14 0.04
C GLY A 84 -5.34 -0.13 -0.17
N ASP A 85 -4.80 -1.27 0.24
CA ASP A 85 -5.48 -2.57 0.12
C ASP A 85 -6.69 -2.66 1.05
N SER A 86 -6.60 -2.11 2.26
CA SER A 86 -7.76 -2.00 3.17
C SER A 86 -8.88 -1.16 2.56
N ILE A 87 -8.57 -0.02 1.93
CA ILE A 87 -9.55 0.82 1.23
C ILE A 87 -10.18 0.07 0.06
N LYS A 88 -9.38 -0.62 -0.77
CA LYS A 88 -9.88 -1.41 -1.91
C LYS A 88 -10.78 -2.56 -1.45
N ALA A 89 -10.41 -3.26 -0.37
CA ALA A 89 -11.23 -4.31 0.22
C ALA A 89 -12.60 -3.78 0.68
N ALA A 90 -12.61 -2.61 1.33
CA ALA A 90 -13.86 -1.95 1.71
C ALA A 90 -14.70 -1.56 0.48
N GLU A 91 -14.08 -1.06 -0.59
CA GLU A 91 -14.76 -0.71 -1.85
C GLU A 91 -15.38 -1.92 -2.54
N ALA A 92 -14.63 -3.02 -2.61
CA ALA A 92 -15.12 -4.28 -3.16
C ALA A 92 -16.35 -4.77 -2.37
N ARG A 93 -16.25 -4.77 -1.04
CA ARG A 93 -17.36 -5.19 -0.18
C ARG A 93 -18.58 -4.29 -0.29
N LEU A 94 -18.41 -2.98 -0.39
CA LEU A 94 -19.52 -2.04 -0.64
C LEU A 94 -20.23 -2.34 -1.96
N THR A 95 -19.49 -2.70 -3.01
CA THR A 95 -20.04 -3.09 -4.30
C THR A 95 -20.81 -4.41 -4.20
N GLU A 96 -20.25 -5.42 -3.52
CA GLU A 96 -20.91 -6.70 -3.27
C GLU A 96 -22.25 -6.52 -2.54
N ILE A 97 -22.26 -5.70 -1.46
CA ILE A 97 -23.47 -5.41 -0.70
C ILE A 97 -24.53 -4.75 -1.59
N ALA A 98 -24.15 -3.79 -2.44
CA ALA A 98 -25.08 -3.13 -3.34
C ALA A 98 -25.69 -4.11 -4.35
N VAL A 99 -24.88 -4.98 -4.95
CA VAL A 99 -25.34 -6.02 -5.89
C VAL A 99 -26.25 -7.03 -5.19
N LEU A 100 -25.84 -7.51 -4.00
CA LEU A 100 -26.63 -8.47 -3.23
C LEU A 100 -27.99 -7.90 -2.82
N LYS A 101 -28.05 -6.66 -2.37
CA LYS A 101 -29.30 -5.97 -2.07
C LYS A 101 -30.24 -5.93 -3.27
N ASN A 102 -29.73 -5.61 -4.47
CA ASN A 102 -30.52 -5.61 -5.69
C ASN A 102 -31.09 -7.01 -6.00
N HIS A 103 -30.29 -8.06 -5.84
CA HIS A 103 -30.77 -9.43 -6.03
C HIS A 103 -31.83 -9.82 -5.01
N ILE A 104 -31.68 -9.44 -3.73
CA ILE A 104 -32.69 -9.71 -2.68
C ILE A 104 -34.01 -8.99 -3.02
N ILE A 105 -33.95 -7.74 -3.45
CA ILE A 105 -35.12 -6.95 -3.83
C ILE A 105 -35.82 -7.57 -5.06
N ASN A 106 -35.07 -7.93 -6.10
CA ASN A 106 -35.59 -8.55 -7.31
C ASN A 106 -36.22 -9.90 -7.00
N TYR A 107 -35.56 -10.73 -6.20
CA TYR A 107 -36.08 -12.02 -5.75
C TYR A 107 -37.42 -11.88 -5.02
N ALA A 108 -37.52 -10.93 -4.10
CA ALA A 108 -38.75 -10.66 -3.36
C ALA A 108 -39.88 -10.19 -4.28
N LYS A 109 -39.59 -9.25 -5.18
CA LYS A 109 -40.59 -8.71 -6.13
C LYS A 109 -41.12 -9.75 -7.14
N THR A 110 -40.25 -10.68 -7.54
CA THR A 110 -40.58 -11.65 -8.60
C THR A 110 -41.04 -13.01 -8.06
N ARG A 111 -41.06 -13.19 -6.73
CA ARG A 111 -41.37 -14.46 -6.06
C ARG A 111 -42.74 -15.03 -6.47
N GLU A 112 -43.77 -14.19 -6.50
CA GLU A 112 -45.13 -14.62 -6.80
C GLU A 112 -45.27 -15.04 -8.27
N VAL A 113 -44.70 -14.25 -9.19
CA VAL A 113 -44.67 -14.55 -10.62
C VAL A 113 -43.95 -15.88 -10.89
N TYR A 114 -42.81 -16.08 -10.25
CA TYR A 114 -42.05 -17.32 -10.39
C TYR A 114 -42.79 -18.53 -9.80
N ALA A 115 -43.50 -18.36 -8.70
CA ALA A 115 -44.34 -19.41 -8.11
C ALA A 115 -45.50 -19.79 -9.04
N ALA A 116 -46.14 -18.79 -9.69
CA ALA A 116 -47.16 -19.02 -10.67
C ALA A 116 -46.61 -19.72 -11.93
N TYR A 117 -45.44 -19.35 -12.41
CA TYR A 117 -44.73 -20.02 -13.51
C TYR A 117 -44.50 -21.50 -13.24
N ARG A 118 -44.03 -21.84 -12.02
CA ARG A 118 -43.89 -23.26 -11.57
C ARG A 118 -45.22 -24.00 -11.57
N LYS A 119 -46.28 -23.39 -11.03
CA LYS A 119 -47.62 -23.97 -11.00
C LYS A 119 -48.19 -24.19 -12.41
N ALA A 120 -47.83 -23.34 -13.37
CA ALA A 120 -48.20 -23.47 -14.76
C ALA A 120 -47.35 -24.51 -15.52
N GLY A 121 -46.58 -25.34 -14.83
CA GLY A 121 -45.76 -26.38 -15.45
C GLY A 121 -44.67 -25.80 -16.36
N TYR A 122 -44.14 -24.61 -16.05
CA TYR A 122 -43.11 -23.93 -16.87
C TYR A 122 -43.59 -23.62 -18.29
N SER A 123 -44.88 -23.29 -18.43
CA SER A 123 -45.54 -23.00 -19.71
C SER A 123 -44.81 -21.93 -20.52
N LYS A 124 -44.60 -22.20 -21.82
CA LYS A 124 -43.99 -21.23 -22.75
C LYS A 124 -44.83 -19.95 -22.85
N LYS A 125 -46.16 -20.08 -22.91
CA LYS A 125 -47.07 -18.93 -22.95
C LYS A 125 -46.91 -18.02 -21.73
N PHE A 126 -46.72 -18.61 -20.54
CA PHE A 126 -46.47 -17.85 -19.31
C PHE A 126 -45.09 -17.18 -19.32
N LEU A 127 -44.10 -17.89 -19.84
CA LEU A 127 -42.75 -17.34 -20.01
C LEU A 127 -42.71 -16.16 -20.96
N ASP A 128 -43.44 -16.26 -22.10
CA ASP A 128 -43.52 -15.18 -23.08
C ASP A 128 -44.21 -13.92 -22.50
N ALA A 129 -45.15 -14.09 -21.56
CA ALA A 129 -45.84 -12.99 -20.90
C ALA A 129 -45.06 -12.35 -19.72
N HIS A 130 -44.18 -13.11 -19.04
CA HIS A 130 -43.50 -12.71 -17.81
C HIS A 130 -41.99 -12.99 -17.85
N GLY A 131 -41.38 -12.94 -19.05
CA GLY A 131 -40.00 -13.35 -19.26
C GLY A 131 -38.96 -12.53 -18.46
N GLU A 132 -39.23 -11.25 -18.28
CA GLU A 132 -38.33 -10.34 -17.54
C GLU A 132 -38.32 -10.70 -16.06
N GLU A 133 -39.47 -10.85 -15.42
CA GLU A 133 -39.54 -11.18 -13.99
C GLU A 133 -38.97 -12.56 -13.70
N ILE A 134 -39.22 -13.53 -14.58
CA ILE A 134 -38.71 -14.90 -14.48
C ILE A 134 -37.18 -14.89 -14.60
N THR A 135 -36.64 -14.10 -15.52
CA THR A 135 -35.20 -13.95 -15.72
C THR A 135 -34.52 -13.30 -14.49
N LEU A 136 -35.09 -12.20 -13.98
CA LEU A 136 -34.64 -11.54 -12.78
C LEU A 136 -34.64 -12.48 -11.56
N HIS A 137 -35.71 -13.29 -11.42
CA HIS A 137 -35.80 -14.27 -10.34
C HIS A 137 -34.69 -15.33 -10.41
N LYS A 138 -34.47 -15.89 -11.60
CA LYS A 138 -33.43 -16.89 -11.85
C LYS A 138 -32.04 -16.31 -11.62
N ALA A 139 -31.77 -15.10 -12.10
CA ALA A 139 -30.51 -14.42 -11.90
C ALA A 139 -30.23 -14.15 -10.42
N ALA A 140 -31.24 -13.69 -9.67
CA ALA A 140 -31.10 -13.51 -8.22
C ALA A 140 -30.79 -14.82 -7.50
N LYS A 141 -31.50 -15.90 -7.86
CA LYS A 141 -31.25 -17.22 -7.26
C LYS A 141 -29.84 -17.74 -7.58
N ALA A 142 -29.41 -17.62 -8.85
CA ALA A 142 -28.06 -18.03 -9.25
C ALA A 142 -26.98 -17.26 -8.48
N ALA A 143 -27.16 -15.94 -8.27
CA ALA A 143 -26.25 -15.13 -7.48
C ALA A 143 -26.18 -15.57 -6.00
N PHE A 144 -27.30 -16.01 -5.42
CA PHE A 144 -27.30 -16.55 -4.05
C PHE A 144 -26.60 -17.90 -3.95
N ASP A 145 -26.82 -18.76 -4.93
CA ASP A 145 -26.18 -20.09 -5.02
C ASP A 145 -24.65 -19.94 -5.20
N GLU A 146 -24.23 -19.02 -6.07
CA GLU A 146 -22.80 -18.69 -6.28
C GLU A 146 -22.14 -18.10 -5.03
N ALA A 147 -22.85 -17.24 -4.31
CA ALA A 147 -22.38 -16.70 -3.04
C ALA A 147 -22.45 -17.69 -1.87
N GLY A 148 -22.93 -18.91 -2.07
CA GLY A 148 -23.05 -19.96 -1.05
C GLY A 148 -24.05 -19.61 0.08
N LEU A 149 -25.02 -18.74 -0.19
CA LEU A 149 -25.93 -18.22 0.82
C LEU A 149 -27.06 -19.23 1.13
N GLN A 150 -26.97 -19.88 2.27
CA GLN A 150 -28.02 -20.78 2.79
C GLN A 150 -29.23 -19.99 3.31
N LYS A 151 -28.99 -18.78 3.82
CA LYS A 151 -30.02 -17.86 4.32
C LYS A 151 -29.72 -16.46 3.82
N LEU A 152 -30.73 -15.81 3.28
CA LEU A 152 -30.59 -14.42 2.82
C LEU A 152 -30.44 -13.47 4.03
N PRO A 153 -29.45 -12.58 4.02
CA PRO A 153 -29.31 -11.55 5.04
C PRO A 153 -30.44 -10.53 4.94
N LYS A 154 -30.75 -9.89 6.05
CA LYS A 154 -31.77 -8.83 6.05
C LYS A 154 -31.18 -7.57 5.42
N ILE A 155 -31.99 -6.85 4.64
CA ILE A 155 -31.58 -5.58 4.04
C ILE A 155 -31.06 -4.58 5.09
N LYS A 156 -31.71 -4.53 6.27
CA LYS A 156 -31.25 -3.68 7.37
C LYS A 156 -29.82 -4.00 7.85
N GLU A 157 -29.45 -5.28 7.87
CA GLU A 157 -28.09 -5.72 8.27
C GLU A 157 -27.08 -5.30 7.23
N LEU A 158 -27.41 -5.45 5.94
CA LEU A 158 -26.59 -4.99 4.83
C LEU A 158 -26.45 -3.47 4.78
N ASP A 159 -27.51 -2.72 5.10
CA ASP A 159 -27.48 -1.26 5.18
C ASP A 159 -26.57 -0.78 6.34
N ALA A 160 -26.62 -1.44 7.47
CA ALA A 160 -25.77 -1.14 8.61
C ALA A 160 -24.28 -1.41 8.28
N GLU A 161 -23.99 -2.59 7.69
CA GLU A 161 -22.64 -2.94 7.23
C GLU A 161 -22.13 -1.93 6.18
N PHE A 162 -22.96 -1.58 5.23
CA PHE A 162 -22.63 -0.59 4.19
C PHE A 162 -22.26 0.78 4.80
N ALA A 163 -23.08 1.28 5.73
CA ALA A 163 -22.86 2.56 6.40
C ALA A 163 -21.56 2.55 7.23
N GLU A 164 -21.29 1.46 7.94
CA GLU A 164 -20.07 1.27 8.72
C GLU A 164 -18.84 1.26 7.83
N LEU A 165 -18.84 0.45 6.76
CA LEU A 165 -17.75 0.37 5.80
C LEU A 165 -17.49 1.71 5.11
N LEU A 166 -18.54 2.43 4.72
CA LEU A 166 -18.43 3.76 4.12
C LEU A 166 -17.78 4.76 5.07
N THR A 167 -18.14 4.70 6.36
CA THR A 167 -17.57 5.56 7.40
C THR A 167 -16.09 5.23 7.63
N LYS A 168 -15.75 3.94 7.78
CA LYS A 168 -14.36 3.46 7.92
C LYS A 168 -13.50 3.86 6.71
N LYS A 169 -14.02 3.67 5.49
CA LYS A 169 -13.35 4.08 4.27
C LYS A 169 -13.06 5.58 4.26
N LYS A 170 -14.05 6.42 4.58
CA LYS A 170 -13.87 7.88 4.63
C LYS A 170 -12.83 8.30 5.69
N ALA A 171 -12.84 7.66 6.85
CA ALA A 171 -11.87 7.93 7.91
C ALA A 171 -10.44 7.49 7.56
N ALA A 172 -10.26 6.45 6.73
CA ALA A 172 -8.95 5.96 6.32
C ALA A 172 -8.25 6.85 5.27
N TYR A 173 -8.98 7.65 4.50
CA TYR A 173 -8.38 8.46 3.42
C TYR A 173 -7.37 9.53 3.87
N PRO A 174 -7.58 10.28 4.97
CA PRO A 174 -6.56 11.20 5.47
C PRO A 174 -5.24 10.51 5.79
N ASP A 175 -5.29 9.37 6.48
CA ASP A 175 -4.09 8.60 6.85
C ASP A 175 -3.41 8.00 5.63
N TYR A 176 -4.16 7.51 4.65
CA TYR A 176 -3.64 7.05 3.37
C TYR A 176 -2.89 8.15 2.61
N ARG A 177 -3.43 9.39 2.58
CA ARG A 177 -2.75 10.54 1.97
C ARG A 177 -1.47 10.87 2.71
N LYS A 178 -1.52 10.90 4.04
CA LYS A 178 -0.35 11.14 4.89
C LYS A 178 0.73 10.08 4.67
N ALA A 179 0.36 8.80 4.63
CA ALA A 179 1.30 7.72 4.33
C ALA A 179 1.97 7.89 2.95
N ARG A 180 1.23 8.36 1.93
CA ARG A 180 1.77 8.68 0.62
C ARG A 180 2.77 9.84 0.67
N GLU A 181 2.43 10.90 1.39
CA GLU A 181 3.29 12.08 1.56
C GLU A 181 4.58 11.75 2.30
N GLU A 182 4.54 10.84 3.26
CA GLU A 182 5.72 10.34 3.96
C GLU A 182 6.57 9.39 3.10
N MET A 183 5.96 8.51 2.32
CA MET A 183 6.63 7.54 1.46
C MET A 183 7.38 8.19 0.29
N GLN A 184 6.75 9.15 -0.41
CA GLN A 184 7.30 9.71 -1.65
C GLN A 184 8.69 10.35 -1.51
N PRO A 185 8.96 11.18 -0.49
CA PRO A 185 10.30 11.77 -0.32
C PRO A 185 11.35 10.72 0.05
N LEU A 186 11.00 9.68 0.81
CA LEU A 186 11.91 8.59 1.13
C LEU A 186 12.32 7.81 -0.13
N LEU A 187 11.37 7.43 -0.97
CA LEU A 187 11.64 6.74 -2.25
C LEU A 187 12.46 7.62 -3.20
N ARG A 188 12.18 8.92 -3.25
CA ARG A 188 12.97 9.86 -4.05
C ARG A 188 14.39 9.96 -3.55
N ALA A 189 14.58 10.08 -2.24
CA ALA A 189 15.90 10.13 -1.62
C ALA A 189 16.66 8.83 -1.87
N GLN A 190 16.03 7.67 -1.68
CA GLN A 190 16.63 6.36 -1.97
C GLN A 190 17.10 6.27 -3.42
N LYS A 191 16.23 6.59 -4.38
CA LYS A 191 16.58 6.59 -5.80
C LYS A 191 17.76 7.51 -6.12
N ASN A 192 17.79 8.71 -5.54
CA ASN A 192 18.86 9.69 -5.77
C ASN A 192 20.19 9.19 -5.19
N VAL A 193 20.18 8.60 -4.00
CA VAL A 193 21.36 8.01 -3.36
C VAL A 193 21.87 6.81 -4.17
N GLU A 194 20.99 5.92 -4.61
CA GLU A 194 21.36 4.75 -5.43
C GLU A 194 21.98 5.17 -6.77
N LEU A 195 21.40 6.16 -7.46
CA LEU A 195 21.98 6.70 -8.69
C LEU A 195 23.35 7.32 -8.46
N PHE A 196 23.52 8.06 -7.39
CA PHE A 196 24.80 8.66 -7.03
C PHE A 196 25.91 7.61 -6.89
N PHE A 197 25.67 6.55 -6.13
CA PHE A 197 26.66 5.50 -5.93
C PHE A 197 26.82 4.55 -7.12
N ALA A 198 25.79 4.34 -7.94
CA ALA A 198 25.90 3.55 -9.17
C ALA A 198 26.78 4.23 -10.22
N GLU A 199 26.67 5.54 -10.40
CA GLU A 199 27.52 6.32 -11.31
C GLU A 199 28.97 6.31 -10.84
N GLU A 200 29.23 6.28 -9.55
CA GLU A 200 30.57 6.19 -8.99
C GLU A 200 31.27 4.85 -9.30
N LYS A 201 30.55 3.73 -9.18
CA LYS A 201 31.08 2.40 -9.52
C LYS A 201 31.51 2.29 -10.99
N ASN A 202 30.85 3.02 -11.89
CA ASN A 202 31.10 3.01 -13.33
C ASN A 202 32.15 4.05 -13.75
N ARG A 203 32.78 4.74 -12.80
CA ARG A 203 33.82 5.76 -13.09
C ARG A 203 35.10 5.06 -13.56
N PRO A 204 35.66 5.38 -14.74
CA PRO A 204 36.97 4.88 -15.08
C PRO A 204 38.00 5.37 -14.07
N LYS A 205 38.75 4.43 -13.45
CA LYS A 205 39.85 4.78 -12.55
C LYS A 205 40.78 5.74 -13.31
N ALA A 206 40.98 6.93 -12.75
CA ALA A 206 41.94 7.89 -13.31
C ALA A 206 43.31 7.19 -13.39
N ALA A 207 43.89 7.21 -14.56
CA ALA A 207 45.27 6.72 -14.74
C ALA A 207 46.21 7.48 -13.79
N PRO A 208 47.15 6.79 -13.13
CA PRO A 208 48.09 7.47 -12.26
C PRO A 208 48.85 8.53 -13.06
N SER A 209 48.81 9.78 -12.62
CA SER A 209 49.60 10.87 -13.19
C SER A 209 51.07 10.51 -13.03
N ARG A 210 51.77 10.38 -14.17
CA ARG A 210 53.24 10.28 -14.22
C ARG A 210 53.87 11.60 -13.84
#